data_bef30d0e5b80ed81609da820337c6e2b
#
_entry.id   bef30d0e5b80ed81609da820337c6e2b
#
_cell.length_a   1.000
_cell.length_b   1.000
_cell.length_c   1.000
_cell.angle_alpha   90.00
_cell.angle_beta   90.00
_cell.angle_gamma   90.00
#
_symmetry.space_group_name_H-M   'P 1'
#
loop_
_entity.id
_entity.type
_entity.pdbx_description
1 polymer ?
#
loop_
_entity_poly.entity_id
_entity_poly.type
_entity_poly.pdbx_seq_one_letter_code
_entity_poly.pdbx_strand_id
1 'polypeptide(L)'
;MKVLCTCLPGFGHFNPLVPVARALTRAGHEVAFATAESFCHRVRSAGFTAFPAGLSLSDQLEAARLAYPRLHALPPGTRRFEEFVPRMLAGVAAPARAGDLVPVVRQWKPDLMVHDEAELAAPVAAAIAGIPWASHSIVLLRPRAMVCRAGETLAALCRSWGVDLGPLGGLYRYLHLDACPPSLQAPGIDDIPVAHPIRNTEDSDTAEGDADLPSWVSELPHRPTVYVTLGTVFNRDPGRFRAILTGLGDEAVNVIATLGHGADPAGLGHQPDNVHLEGYVPLSLLLAHLDVMVTQGGTSILPALGRGLPLLVVPQGADQFHNAEACLHAGVGRRL
;
A
#
# COMPACT_ATOMS: atom_id res chain seq x y z
N MET A 1 16.70 2.60 -20.50
CA MET A 1 15.85 3.74 -20.15
C MET A 1 16.03 4.08 -18.68
N LYS A 2 15.78 5.33 -18.32
CA LYS A 2 15.64 5.76 -16.93
C LYS A 2 14.18 5.72 -16.51
N VAL A 3 13.87 4.98 -15.45
CA VAL A 3 12.49 4.83 -14.95
C VAL A 3 12.40 5.38 -13.53
N LEU A 4 11.58 6.40 -13.33
CA LEU A 4 11.33 6.98 -12.00
C LEU A 4 10.05 6.40 -11.42
N CYS A 5 10.20 5.57 -10.40
CA CYS A 5 9.08 5.09 -9.59
C CYS A 5 8.71 6.12 -8.54
N THR A 6 7.41 6.35 -8.29
CA THR A 6 6.97 7.25 -7.22
C THR A 6 5.87 6.59 -6.39
N CYS A 7 5.93 6.78 -5.08
CA CYS A 7 4.93 6.24 -4.17
C CYS A 7 4.70 7.13 -2.95
N LEU A 8 3.56 6.97 -2.29
CA LEU A 8 3.37 7.53 -0.97
C LEU A 8 4.35 6.90 0.04
N PRO A 9 4.73 7.62 1.12
CA PRO A 9 5.73 7.15 2.09
C PRO A 9 5.13 6.10 3.04
N GLY A 10 5.06 4.87 2.57
CA GLY A 10 4.53 3.75 3.34
C GLY A 10 4.78 2.41 2.64
N PHE A 11 4.93 1.35 3.43
CA PHE A 11 5.21 0.00 2.90
C PHE A 11 4.10 -0.51 1.97
N GLY A 12 2.82 -0.23 2.28
CA GLY A 12 1.70 -0.61 1.42
C GLY A 12 1.69 0.06 0.04
N HIS A 13 2.45 1.13 -0.16
CA HIS A 13 2.61 1.83 -1.44
C HIS A 13 3.92 1.48 -2.14
N PHE A 14 4.97 1.23 -1.36
CA PHE A 14 6.30 0.92 -1.86
C PHE A 14 6.44 -0.56 -2.26
N ASN A 15 6.09 -1.49 -1.36
CA ASN A 15 6.30 -2.92 -1.59
C ASN A 15 5.65 -3.46 -2.87
N PRO A 16 4.43 -3.06 -3.27
CA PRO A 16 3.85 -3.49 -4.55
C PRO A 16 4.63 -3.06 -5.79
N LEU A 17 5.37 -1.93 -5.71
CA LEU A 17 6.18 -1.44 -6.82
C LEU A 17 7.56 -2.12 -6.92
N VAL A 18 8.06 -2.69 -5.82
CA VAL A 18 9.40 -3.30 -5.78
C VAL A 18 9.59 -4.41 -6.82
N PRO A 19 8.66 -5.38 -7.00
CA PRO A 19 8.79 -6.41 -8.03
C PRO A 19 8.90 -5.83 -9.44
N VAL A 20 8.10 -4.81 -9.76
CA VAL A 20 8.16 -4.11 -11.07
C VAL A 20 9.51 -3.40 -11.22
N ALA A 21 9.95 -2.66 -10.21
CA ALA A 21 11.23 -1.95 -10.22
C ALA A 21 12.41 -2.91 -10.41
N ARG A 22 12.41 -4.06 -9.73
CA ARG A 22 13.43 -5.10 -9.88
C ARG A 22 13.40 -5.75 -11.26
N ALA A 23 12.20 -6.03 -11.80
CA ALA A 23 12.06 -6.56 -13.16
C ALA A 23 12.64 -5.59 -14.19
N LEU A 24 12.38 -4.30 -14.06
CA LEU A 24 12.96 -3.25 -14.91
C LEU A 24 14.49 -3.18 -14.76
N THR A 25 15.01 -3.28 -13.54
CA THR A 25 16.47 -3.30 -13.30
C THR A 25 17.11 -4.53 -13.92
N ARG A 26 16.50 -5.72 -13.79
CA ARG A 26 16.97 -6.95 -14.45
C ARG A 26 16.93 -6.86 -15.97
N ALA A 27 16.00 -6.08 -16.53
CA ALA A 27 15.93 -5.78 -17.97
C ALA A 27 16.93 -4.72 -18.43
N GLY A 28 17.84 -4.26 -17.56
CA GLY A 28 18.91 -3.32 -17.88
C GLY A 28 18.47 -1.85 -17.86
N HIS A 29 17.37 -1.51 -17.19
CA HIS A 29 16.93 -0.13 -17.01
C HIS A 29 17.52 0.46 -15.72
N GLU A 30 17.80 1.76 -15.72
CA GLU A 30 18.19 2.53 -14.54
C GLU A 30 16.91 2.91 -13.79
N VAL A 31 16.72 2.41 -12.56
CA VAL A 31 15.52 2.64 -11.77
C VAL A 31 15.85 3.44 -10.52
N ALA A 32 15.05 4.46 -10.25
CA ALA A 32 15.10 5.23 -9.02
C ALA A 32 13.69 5.43 -8.46
N PHE A 33 13.60 5.78 -7.19
CA PHE A 33 12.33 6.12 -6.53
C PHE A 33 12.31 7.58 -6.07
N ALA A 34 11.12 8.19 -6.10
CA ALA A 34 10.84 9.46 -5.42
C ALA A 34 9.72 9.24 -4.39
N THR A 35 9.99 9.62 -3.14
CA THR A 35 9.06 9.52 -2.01
C THR A 35 9.47 10.52 -0.93
N ALA A 36 8.68 10.67 0.15
CA ALA A 36 9.06 11.60 1.22
C ALA A 36 10.40 11.23 1.86
N GLU A 37 11.18 12.25 2.28
CA GLU A 37 12.51 12.05 2.88
C GLU A 37 12.49 11.04 4.03
N SER A 38 11.44 11.09 4.87
CA SER A 38 11.26 10.15 5.99
C SER A 38 11.24 8.67 5.59
N PHE A 39 10.98 8.37 4.31
CA PHE A 39 10.91 7.01 3.78
C PHE A 39 12.07 6.65 2.83
N CYS A 40 12.88 7.63 2.40
CA CYS A 40 14.00 7.41 1.48
C CYS A 40 15.02 6.37 1.98
N HIS A 41 15.23 6.28 3.29
CA HIS A 41 16.14 5.28 3.87
C HIS A 41 15.66 3.83 3.57
N ARG A 42 14.36 3.57 3.55
CA ARG A 42 13.78 2.24 3.20
C ARG A 42 14.00 1.90 1.73
N VAL A 43 13.85 2.89 0.85
CA VAL A 43 14.13 2.74 -0.58
C VAL A 43 15.61 2.38 -0.80
N ARG A 44 16.53 3.08 -0.11
CA ARG A 44 17.96 2.80 -0.21
C ARG A 44 18.33 1.42 0.33
N SER A 45 17.72 1.00 1.44
CA SER A 45 17.89 -0.36 1.99
C SER A 45 17.41 -1.46 1.03
N ALA A 46 16.43 -1.16 0.14
CA ALA A 46 15.98 -2.06 -0.92
C ALA A 46 16.89 -2.05 -2.17
N GLY A 47 18.00 -1.29 -2.15
CA GLY A 47 18.99 -1.23 -3.23
C GLY A 47 18.68 -0.21 -4.32
N PHE A 48 17.73 0.71 -4.12
CA PHE A 48 17.38 1.72 -5.13
C PHE A 48 17.89 3.12 -4.77
N THR A 49 18.18 3.91 -5.79
CA THR A 49 18.38 5.36 -5.63
C THR A 49 17.08 6.01 -5.19
N ALA A 50 17.15 6.91 -4.19
CA ALA A 50 16.00 7.59 -3.63
C ALA A 50 16.14 9.11 -3.71
N PHE A 51 15.12 9.77 -4.25
CA PHE A 51 14.95 11.22 -4.28
C PHE A 51 13.88 11.65 -3.31
N PRO A 52 14.12 12.63 -2.43
CA PRO A 52 13.11 13.17 -1.55
C PRO A 52 12.06 13.97 -2.33
N ALA A 53 10.78 13.66 -2.11
CA ALA A 53 9.67 14.41 -2.69
C ALA A 53 8.41 14.26 -1.85
N GLY A 54 7.84 15.38 -1.44
CA GLY A 54 6.57 15.48 -0.72
C GLY A 54 6.67 15.29 0.79
N LEU A 55 5.54 15.44 1.43
CA LEU A 55 5.37 15.40 2.88
C LEU A 55 5.45 13.96 3.43
N SER A 56 5.84 13.82 4.69
CA SER A 56 5.67 12.57 5.43
C SER A 56 4.19 12.20 5.55
N LEU A 57 3.88 10.94 5.86
CA LEU A 57 2.49 10.51 6.04
C LEU A 57 1.80 11.28 7.19
N SER A 58 2.51 11.54 8.30
CA SER A 58 1.99 12.32 9.43
C SER A 58 1.66 13.75 9.02
N ASP A 59 2.55 14.41 8.28
CA ASP A 59 2.36 15.78 7.83
C ASP A 59 1.24 15.90 6.80
N GLN A 60 1.11 14.91 5.90
CA GLN A 60 -0.03 14.82 4.96
C GLN A 60 -1.37 14.73 5.71
N LEU A 61 -1.46 13.85 6.70
CA LEU A 61 -2.68 13.67 7.49
C LEU A 61 -3.03 14.92 8.30
N GLU A 62 -2.03 15.55 8.92
CA GLU A 62 -2.25 16.79 9.69
C GLU A 62 -2.67 17.96 8.79
N ALA A 63 -1.99 18.16 7.66
CA ALA A 63 -2.37 19.20 6.70
C ALA A 63 -3.78 18.94 6.12
N ALA A 64 -4.13 17.68 5.84
CA ALA A 64 -5.46 17.31 5.36
C ALA A 64 -6.54 17.49 6.45
N ARG A 65 -6.22 17.23 7.72
CA ARG A 65 -7.12 17.49 8.86
C ARG A 65 -7.46 18.98 8.94
N LEU A 66 -6.47 19.84 8.74
CA LEU A 66 -6.65 21.30 8.75
C LEU A 66 -7.44 21.78 7.51
N ALA A 67 -7.14 21.24 6.33
CA ALA A 67 -7.78 21.63 5.08
C ALA A 67 -9.25 21.12 4.97
N TYR A 68 -9.52 19.94 5.51
CA TYR A 68 -10.82 19.25 5.39
C TYR A 68 -11.36 18.75 6.73
N PRO A 69 -11.53 19.61 7.76
CA PRO A 69 -11.85 19.17 9.12
C PRO A 69 -13.17 18.39 9.23
N ARG A 70 -14.20 18.77 8.46
CA ARG A 70 -15.50 18.09 8.47
C ARG A 70 -15.41 16.66 7.90
N LEU A 71 -14.60 16.45 6.85
CA LEU A 71 -14.41 15.16 6.24
C LEU A 71 -13.51 14.27 7.10
N HIS A 72 -12.48 14.87 7.70
CA HIS A 72 -11.62 14.16 8.65
C HIS A 72 -12.39 13.64 9.87
N ALA A 73 -13.40 14.37 10.34
CA ALA A 73 -14.25 14.00 11.47
C ALA A 73 -15.26 12.87 11.16
N LEU A 74 -15.41 12.46 9.90
CA LEU A 74 -16.24 11.30 9.59
C LEU A 74 -15.71 10.05 10.28
N PRO A 75 -16.57 9.15 10.77
CA PRO A 75 -16.14 7.89 11.35
C PRO A 75 -15.37 7.06 10.32
N PRO A 76 -14.43 6.19 10.76
CA PRO A 76 -13.77 5.24 9.86
C PRO A 76 -14.80 4.41 9.09
N GLY A 77 -14.61 4.25 7.78
CA GLY A 77 -15.52 3.51 6.92
C GLY A 77 -15.43 3.97 5.46
N THR A 78 -16.24 3.32 4.63
CA THR A 78 -16.30 3.55 3.17
C THR A 78 -16.51 5.03 2.82
N ARG A 79 -17.48 5.71 3.49
CA ARG A 79 -17.77 7.11 3.21
C ARG A 79 -16.57 8.03 3.47
N ARG A 80 -15.84 7.83 4.59
CA ARG A 80 -14.63 8.62 4.87
C ARG A 80 -13.55 8.35 3.83
N PHE A 81 -13.38 7.10 3.44
CA PHE A 81 -12.43 6.72 2.40
C PHE A 81 -12.74 7.42 1.07
N GLU A 82 -13.98 7.35 0.61
CA GLU A 82 -14.38 7.91 -0.69
C GLU A 82 -14.43 9.44 -0.74
N GLU A 83 -14.67 10.10 0.40
CA GLU A 83 -14.82 11.56 0.47
C GLU A 83 -13.52 12.27 0.87
N PHE A 84 -12.85 11.78 1.91
CA PHE A 84 -11.68 12.45 2.48
C PHE A 84 -10.39 12.10 1.74
N VAL A 85 -10.16 10.81 1.45
CA VAL A 85 -8.89 10.37 0.88
C VAL A 85 -8.57 10.99 -0.48
N PRO A 86 -9.49 11.06 -1.47
CA PRO A 86 -9.19 11.73 -2.74
C PRO A 86 -8.77 13.19 -2.59
N ARG A 87 -9.40 13.90 -1.66
CA ARG A 87 -9.08 15.32 -1.39
C ARG A 87 -7.77 15.49 -0.66
N MET A 88 -7.44 14.58 0.26
CA MET A 88 -6.13 14.54 0.90
C MET A 88 -5.03 14.30 -0.14
N LEU A 89 -5.20 13.30 -0.98
CA LEU A 89 -4.20 12.93 -2.00
C LEU A 89 -4.03 14.03 -3.06
N ALA A 90 -5.12 14.51 -3.63
CA ALA A 90 -5.09 15.49 -4.72
C ALA A 90 -4.91 16.94 -4.27
N GLY A 91 -5.47 17.31 -3.11
CA GLY A 91 -5.48 18.69 -2.64
C GLY A 91 -4.37 19.04 -1.66
N VAL A 92 -3.73 18.04 -1.05
CA VAL A 92 -2.66 18.25 -0.05
C VAL A 92 -1.37 17.56 -0.49
N ALA A 93 -1.39 16.25 -0.66
CA ALA A 93 -0.18 15.49 -0.95
C ALA A 93 0.40 15.83 -2.34
N ALA A 94 -0.43 15.87 -3.38
CA ALA A 94 0.04 16.10 -4.75
C ALA A 94 0.65 17.49 -4.96
N PRO A 95 0.08 18.61 -4.46
CA PRO A 95 0.70 19.92 -4.60
C PRO A 95 2.10 20.01 -3.97
N ALA A 96 2.24 19.53 -2.72
CA ALA A 96 3.52 19.52 -2.03
C ALA A 96 4.54 18.67 -2.78
N ARG A 97 4.14 17.48 -3.21
CA ARG A 97 5.03 16.57 -3.93
C ARG A 97 5.39 17.06 -5.34
N ALA A 98 4.48 17.68 -6.08
CA ALA A 98 4.78 18.21 -7.41
C ALA A 98 5.86 19.28 -7.36
N GLY A 99 5.87 20.12 -6.32
CA GLY A 99 6.93 21.11 -6.10
C GLY A 99 8.32 20.51 -6.03
N ASP A 100 8.48 19.36 -5.39
CA ASP A 100 9.75 18.64 -5.25
C ASP A 100 10.05 17.74 -6.47
N LEU A 101 9.02 17.08 -7.00
CA LEU A 101 9.14 16.05 -8.03
C LEU A 101 9.51 16.66 -9.40
N VAL A 102 8.95 17.82 -9.75
CA VAL A 102 9.24 18.48 -11.04
C VAL A 102 10.74 18.82 -11.19
N PRO A 103 11.42 19.41 -10.19
CA PRO A 103 12.88 19.58 -10.22
C PRO A 103 13.65 18.25 -10.39
N VAL A 104 13.25 17.18 -9.67
CA VAL A 104 13.87 15.85 -9.80
C VAL A 104 13.74 15.33 -11.24
N VAL A 105 12.55 15.39 -11.83
CA VAL A 105 12.29 14.96 -13.22
C VAL A 105 13.13 15.76 -14.21
N ARG A 106 13.23 17.08 -14.06
CA ARG A 106 14.06 17.94 -14.92
C ARG A 106 15.55 17.64 -14.83
N GLN A 107 16.03 17.32 -13.64
CA GLN A 107 17.46 17.04 -13.40
C GLN A 107 17.83 15.61 -13.78
N TRP A 108 17.06 14.62 -13.34
CA TRP A 108 17.36 13.20 -13.55
C TRP A 108 16.96 12.72 -14.95
N LYS A 109 15.97 13.38 -15.58
CA LYS A 109 15.47 13.14 -16.95
C LYS A 109 15.05 11.69 -17.18
N PRO A 110 14.02 11.20 -16.47
CA PRO A 110 13.45 9.88 -16.72
C PRO A 110 12.81 9.82 -18.11
N ASP A 111 12.84 8.63 -18.71
CA ASP A 111 12.12 8.31 -19.94
C ASP A 111 10.67 7.88 -19.68
N LEU A 112 10.40 7.37 -18.48
CA LEU A 112 9.12 6.84 -18.02
C LEU A 112 8.94 7.07 -16.53
N MET A 113 7.73 7.36 -16.09
CA MET A 113 7.36 7.30 -14.68
C MET A 113 6.43 6.12 -14.39
N VAL A 114 6.64 5.44 -13.26
CA VAL A 114 5.73 4.43 -12.71
C VAL A 114 5.30 4.88 -11.32
N HIS A 115 4.00 4.93 -11.05
CA HIS A 115 3.55 5.43 -9.76
C HIS A 115 2.46 4.55 -9.14
N ASP A 116 2.41 4.52 -7.80
CA ASP A 116 1.23 3.95 -7.15
C ASP A 116 -0.01 4.81 -7.45
N GLU A 117 -1.16 4.19 -7.54
CA GLU A 117 -2.42 4.88 -7.91
C GLU A 117 -2.87 5.96 -6.91
N ALA A 118 -2.29 6.01 -5.71
CA ALA A 118 -2.54 7.04 -4.70
C ALA A 118 -1.60 8.25 -4.84
N GLU A 119 -0.53 8.11 -5.61
CA GLU A 119 0.44 9.17 -5.85
C GLU A 119 0.07 9.97 -7.12
N LEU A 120 -0.56 11.12 -6.93
CA LEU A 120 -1.19 11.90 -8.01
C LEU A 120 -0.30 13.04 -8.55
N ALA A 121 0.90 13.25 -8.01
CA ALA A 121 1.84 14.24 -8.55
C ALA A 121 2.63 13.71 -9.75
N ALA A 122 2.82 12.39 -9.87
CA ALA A 122 3.54 11.80 -10.97
C ALA A 122 2.94 12.10 -12.35
N PRO A 123 1.62 11.95 -12.59
CA PRO A 123 1.00 12.36 -13.85
C PRO A 123 1.22 13.84 -14.19
N VAL A 124 1.21 14.72 -13.16
CA VAL A 124 1.48 16.16 -13.35
C VAL A 124 2.92 16.38 -13.79
N ALA A 125 3.88 15.80 -13.06
CA ALA A 125 5.32 15.96 -13.36
C ALA A 125 5.69 15.35 -14.71
N ALA A 126 5.14 14.18 -15.04
CA ALA A 126 5.35 13.51 -16.32
C ALA A 126 4.77 14.33 -17.50
N ALA A 127 3.57 14.88 -17.34
CA ALA A 127 2.97 15.75 -18.36
C ALA A 127 3.79 17.03 -18.61
N ILE A 128 4.32 17.66 -17.55
CA ILE A 128 5.22 18.82 -17.66
C ILE A 128 6.49 18.45 -18.44
N ALA A 129 7.02 17.24 -18.22
CA ALA A 129 8.22 16.77 -18.89
C ALA A 129 7.96 16.19 -20.29
N GLY A 130 6.71 15.98 -20.69
CA GLY A 130 6.34 15.37 -21.97
C GLY A 130 6.67 13.88 -22.07
N ILE A 131 6.73 13.17 -20.94
CA ILE A 131 7.05 11.73 -20.87
C ILE A 131 5.82 10.90 -20.49
N PRO A 132 5.73 9.61 -20.90
CA PRO A 132 4.66 8.72 -20.52
C PRO A 132 4.77 8.30 -19.05
N TRP A 133 3.66 7.78 -18.53
CA TRP A 133 3.61 7.19 -17.18
C TRP A 133 2.69 5.97 -17.12
N ALA A 134 2.94 5.12 -16.12
CA ALA A 134 2.10 4.00 -15.78
C ALA A 134 1.66 4.11 -14.32
N SER A 135 0.38 3.89 -14.06
CA SER A 135 -0.13 3.71 -12.70
C SER A 135 -0.08 2.22 -12.30
N HIS A 136 0.11 1.95 -11.03
CA HIS A 136 0.12 0.60 -10.45
C HIS A 136 -0.97 0.50 -9.38
N SER A 137 -1.83 -0.51 -9.47
CA SER A 137 -2.86 -0.77 -8.46
C SER A 137 -2.23 -1.11 -7.11
N ILE A 138 -2.92 -0.75 -6.03
CA ILE A 138 -2.51 -1.15 -4.68
C ILE A 138 -3.16 -2.49 -4.30
N VAL A 139 -4.48 -2.59 -4.43
CA VAL A 139 -5.27 -3.81 -4.24
C VAL A 139 -6.39 -3.83 -5.27
N LEU A 140 -7.59 -3.38 -4.91
CA LEU A 140 -8.76 -3.30 -5.80
C LEU A 140 -8.76 -2.01 -6.62
N LEU A 141 -9.39 -2.07 -7.78
CA LEU A 141 -9.72 -0.88 -8.54
C LEU A 141 -10.51 0.12 -7.67
N ARG A 142 -10.10 1.36 -7.66
CA ARG A 142 -10.79 2.41 -6.91
C ARG A 142 -12.14 2.75 -7.55
N PRO A 143 -13.19 3.01 -6.74
CA PRO A 143 -14.48 3.46 -7.27
C PRO A 143 -14.31 4.66 -8.22
N ARG A 144 -14.92 4.61 -9.40
CA ARG A 144 -14.78 5.66 -10.42
C ARG A 144 -15.12 7.05 -9.88
N ALA A 145 -16.16 7.15 -9.04
CA ALA A 145 -16.55 8.42 -8.40
C ALA A 145 -15.42 9.00 -7.52
N MET A 146 -14.65 8.14 -6.87
CA MET A 146 -13.50 8.55 -6.05
C MET A 146 -12.35 9.08 -6.94
N VAL A 147 -12.07 8.41 -8.06
CA VAL A 147 -11.05 8.85 -9.02
C VAL A 147 -11.44 10.17 -9.69
N CYS A 148 -12.71 10.34 -10.09
CA CYS A 148 -13.21 11.61 -10.61
C CYS A 148 -13.05 12.74 -9.59
N ARG A 149 -13.41 12.50 -8.33
CA ARG A 149 -13.27 13.50 -7.24
C ARG A 149 -11.80 13.90 -7.00
N ALA A 150 -10.89 12.94 -7.13
CA ALA A 150 -9.46 13.24 -7.08
C ALA A 150 -9.02 14.10 -8.28
N GLY A 151 -9.47 13.76 -9.49
CA GLY A 151 -9.18 14.54 -10.70
C GLY A 151 -9.73 15.96 -10.64
N GLU A 152 -10.97 16.16 -10.18
CA GLU A 152 -11.58 17.49 -9.95
C GLU A 152 -10.75 18.31 -8.95
N THR A 153 -10.33 17.69 -7.84
CA THR A 153 -9.51 18.35 -6.83
C THR A 153 -8.13 18.71 -7.37
N LEU A 154 -7.52 17.83 -8.19
CA LEU A 154 -6.22 18.02 -8.81
C LEU A 154 -6.22 19.12 -9.89
N ALA A 155 -7.37 19.43 -10.46
CA ALA A 155 -7.48 20.36 -11.60
C ALA A 155 -6.88 21.76 -11.31
N ALA A 156 -6.92 22.23 -10.06
CA ALA A 156 -6.30 23.51 -9.68
C ALA A 156 -4.76 23.44 -9.80
N LEU A 157 -4.16 22.35 -9.35
CA LEU A 157 -2.72 22.09 -9.50
C LEU A 157 -2.35 21.98 -10.99
N CYS A 158 -3.13 21.22 -11.78
CA CYS A 158 -2.90 21.07 -13.21
C CYS A 158 -2.91 22.43 -13.92
N ARG A 159 -3.88 23.29 -13.64
CA ARG A 159 -3.94 24.65 -14.19
C ARG A 159 -2.71 25.51 -13.82
N SER A 160 -2.22 25.43 -12.60
CA SER A 160 -1.05 26.20 -12.16
C SER A 160 0.24 25.79 -12.89
N TRP A 161 0.29 24.57 -13.40
CA TRP A 161 1.41 24.06 -14.19
C TRP A 161 1.16 24.03 -15.71
N GLY A 162 -0.01 24.50 -16.17
CA GLY A 162 -0.35 24.53 -17.61
C GLY A 162 -0.55 23.16 -18.22
N VAL A 163 -0.97 22.14 -17.45
CA VAL A 163 -1.21 20.78 -17.94
C VAL A 163 -2.69 20.42 -17.83
N ASP A 164 -3.16 19.53 -18.72
CA ASP A 164 -4.49 18.92 -18.67
C ASP A 164 -4.37 17.39 -18.58
N LEU A 165 -4.85 16.83 -17.50
CA LEU A 165 -4.85 15.40 -17.23
C LEU A 165 -6.24 14.76 -17.41
N GLY A 166 -7.26 15.57 -17.72
CA GLY A 166 -8.64 15.12 -17.84
C GLY A 166 -9.30 14.77 -16.50
N PRO A 167 -10.55 14.27 -16.53
CA PRO A 167 -11.39 14.10 -15.34
C PRO A 167 -10.89 13.03 -14.36
N LEU A 168 -10.06 12.10 -14.82
CA LEU A 168 -9.49 11.02 -13.99
C LEU A 168 -8.09 11.35 -13.47
N GLY A 169 -7.64 12.63 -13.54
CA GLY A 169 -6.33 13.06 -13.07
C GLY A 169 -5.15 12.36 -13.77
N GLY A 170 -5.37 11.85 -14.98
CA GLY A 170 -4.37 11.15 -15.77
C GLY A 170 -4.08 9.71 -15.34
N LEU A 171 -4.78 9.18 -14.32
CA LEU A 171 -4.46 7.89 -13.70
C LEU A 171 -4.42 6.73 -14.72
N TYR A 172 -5.35 6.70 -15.68
CA TYR A 172 -5.48 5.67 -16.71
C TYR A 172 -5.18 6.18 -18.12
N ARG A 173 -4.19 7.04 -18.29
CA ARG A 173 -3.94 7.66 -19.60
C ARG A 173 -3.13 6.79 -20.56
N TYR A 174 -2.10 6.10 -20.08
CA TYR A 174 -1.19 5.31 -20.92
C TYR A 174 -1.19 3.83 -20.58
N LEU A 175 -0.97 3.50 -19.30
CA LEU A 175 -0.91 2.13 -18.81
C LEU A 175 -1.36 2.10 -17.35
N HIS A 176 -2.16 1.09 -17.01
CA HIS A 176 -2.50 0.75 -15.62
C HIS A 176 -2.07 -0.71 -15.36
N LEU A 177 -1.11 -0.90 -14.47
CA LEU A 177 -0.65 -2.21 -14.05
C LEU A 177 -1.56 -2.72 -12.92
N ASP A 178 -2.40 -3.70 -13.23
CA ASP A 178 -3.37 -4.26 -12.29
C ASP A 178 -2.83 -5.55 -11.67
N ALA A 179 -2.48 -5.51 -10.37
CA ALA A 179 -2.01 -6.66 -9.61
C ALA A 179 -3.14 -7.45 -8.93
N CYS A 180 -4.40 -6.99 -9.03
CA CYS A 180 -5.53 -7.66 -8.43
C CYS A 180 -6.00 -8.83 -9.32
N PRO A 181 -6.18 -10.04 -8.78
CA PRO A 181 -6.70 -11.14 -9.58
C PRO A 181 -8.16 -10.89 -9.98
N PRO A 182 -8.59 -11.30 -11.20
CA PRO A 182 -9.95 -11.05 -11.69
C PRO A 182 -11.06 -11.56 -10.75
N SER A 183 -10.81 -12.65 -10.01
CA SER A 183 -11.76 -13.23 -9.05
C SER A 183 -12.01 -12.36 -7.80
N LEU A 184 -11.12 -11.41 -7.53
CA LEU A 184 -11.23 -10.46 -6.41
C LEU A 184 -11.53 -9.04 -6.88
N GLN A 185 -11.25 -8.73 -8.16
CA GLN A 185 -11.27 -7.36 -8.67
C GLN A 185 -12.66 -6.72 -8.60
N ALA A 186 -12.68 -5.43 -8.31
CA ALA A 186 -13.90 -4.64 -8.32
C ALA A 186 -14.44 -4.47 -9.75
N PRO A 187 -15.78 -4.33 -9.92
CA PRO A 187 -16.38 -4.04 -11.21
C PRO A 187 -15.82 -2.77 -11.87
N GLY A 188 -15.71 -2.76 -13.20
CA GLY A 188 -15.29 -1.59 -13.98
C GLY A 188 -13.83 -1.62 -14.43
N ILE A 189 -13.06 -2.66 -14.11
CA ILE A 189 -11.70 -2.80 -14.65
C ILE A 189 -11.71 -2.94 -16.17
N ASP A 190 -12.70 -3.63 -16.74
CA ASP A 190 -12.87 -3.81 -18.17
C ASP A 190 -13.21 -2.50 -18.92
N ASP A 191 -13.66 -1.48 -18.18
CA ASP A 191 -13.91 -0.13 -18.73
C ASP A 191 -12.62 0.70 -18.85
N ILE A 192 -11.48 0.15 -18.44
CA ILE A 192 -10.17 0.79 -18.51
C ILE A 192 -9.34 0.12 -19.61
N PRO A 193 -9.36 0.64 -20.85
CA PRO A 193 -8.76 -0.04 -22.00
C PRO A 193 -7.23 -0.16 -21.91
N VAL A 194 -6.60 0.60 -21.02
CA VAL A 194 -5.15 0.57 -20.76
C VAL A 194 -4.79 -0.27 -19.53
N ALA A 195 -5.75 -0.96 -18.93
CA ALA A 195 -5.46 -1.89 -17.83
C ALA A 195 -4.75 -3.12 -18.37
N HIS A 196 -3.67 -3.49 -17.70
CA HIS A 196 -2.87 -4.65 -18.01
C HIS A 196 -2.67 -5.49 -16.75
N PRO A 197 -3.21 -6.71 -16.69
CA PRO A 197 -3.05 -7.55 -15.52
C PRO A 197 -1.59 -7.97 -15.37
N ILE A 198 -1.09 -7.87 -14.16
CA ILE A 198 0.23 -8.35 -13.79
C ILE A 198 0.11 -9.37 -12.66
N ARG A 199 1.04 -10.33 -12.63
CA ARG A 199 1.10 -11.26 -11.52
C ARG A 199 1.60 -10.55 -10.27
N ASN A 200 0.85 -10.65 -9.17
CA ASN A 200 1.39 -10.31 -7.86
C ASN A 200 2.45 -11.36 -7.50
N THR A 201 3.71 -10.99 -7.58
CA THR A 201 4.82 -11.86 -7.21
C THR A 201 5.25 -11.51 -5.79
N GLU A 202 5.25 -12.53 -4.93
CA GLU A 202 6.01 -12.49 -3.70
C GLU A 202 7.49 -12.60 -4.11
N ASP A 203 8.15 -11.46 -4.26
CA ASP A 203 9.60 -11.51 -4.37
C ASP A 203 10.12 -11.86 -2.98
N SER A 204 10.73 -13.05 -2.82
CA SER A 204 11.47 -13.42 -1.61
C SER A 204 12.60 -12.42 -1.32
N ASP A 205 13.01 -11.68 -2.33
CA ASP A 205 13.89 -10.53 -2.27
C ASP A 205 13.15 -9.21 -1.94
N THR A 206 12.13 -9.24 -1.07
CA THR A 206 11.43 -8.01 -0.69
C THR A 206 12.39 -6.98 -0.10
N ALA A 207 11.94 -5.72 -0.06
CA ALA A 207 12.65 -4.50 0.31
C ALA A 207 13.44 -4.53 1.64
N GLU A 208 13.55 -5.64 2.33
CA GLU A 208 14.06 -5.73 3.69
C GLU A 208 15.36 -6.53 3.85
N GLY A 209 16.08 -6.77 2.75
CA GLY A 209 17.44 -7.32 2.80
C GLY A 209 17.48 -8.81 3.20
N ASP A 210 18.64 -9.25 3.69
CA ASP A 210 18.97 -10.62 4.12
C ASP A 210 18.32 -11.04 5.46
N ALA A 211 17.02 -10.71 5.66
CA ALA A 211 16.30 -11.17 6.86
C ALA A 211 16.02 -12.68 6.72
N ASP A 212 16.54 -13.44 7.68
CA ASP A 212 16.27 -14.87 7.78
C ASP A 212 14.93 -15.13 8.48
N LEU A 213 14.32 -16.27 8.13
CA LEU A 213 13.17 -16.78 8.88
C LEU A 213 13.60 -17.00 10.35
N PRO A 214 12.88 -16.46 11.35
CA PRO A 214 13.20 -16.71 12.74
C PRO A 214 13.20 -18.22 13.04
N SER A 215 14.26 -18.72 13.69
CA SER A 215 14.45 -20.16 13.93
C SER A 215 13.30 -20.82 14.68
N TRP A 216 12.66 -20.09 15.60
CA TRP A 216 11.51 -20.57 16.37
C TRP A 216 10.27 -20.92 15.48
N VAL A 217 10.17 -20.38 14.27
CA VAL A 217 9.03 -20.71 13.35
C VAL A 217 9.07 -22.21 12.99
N SER A 218 10.26 -22.77 12.78
CA SER A 218 10.42 -24.21 12.49
C SER A 218 10.25 -25.10 13.74
N GLU A 219 10.27 -24.53 14.91
CA GLU A 219 10.12 -25.23 16.20
C GLU A 219 8.67 -25.22 16.71
N LEU A 220 7.75 -24.55 16.00
CA LEU A 220 6.35 -24.49 16.39
C LEU A 220 5.73 -25.90 16.44
N PRO A 221 4.86 -26.17 17.44
CA PRO A 221 4.09 -27.42 17.48
C PRO A 221 3.33 -27.68 16.18
N HIS A 222 3.14 -28.93 15.80
CA HIS A 222 2.38 -29.31 14.61
C HIS A 222 0.86 -29.06 14.84
N ARG A 223 0.45 -27.80 14.64
CA ARG A 223 -0.92 -27.27 14.76
C ARG A 223 -1.16 -26.25 13.66
N PRO A 224 -2.42 -25.91 13.33
CA PRO A 224 -2.69 -24.78 12.43
C PRO A 224 -2.04 -23.49 12.96
N THR A 225 -1.40 -22.73 12.05
CA THR A 225 -0.74 -21.48 12.41
C THR A 225 -1.52 -20.28 11.89
N VAL A 226 -1.95 -19.43 12.81
CA VAL A 226 -2.69 -18.19 12.56
C VAL A 226 -1.74 -17.02 12.60
N TYR A 227 -1.65 -16.26 11.52
CA TYR A 227 -0.91 -15.01 11.50
C TYR A 227 -1.83 -13.82 11.78
N VAL A 228 -1.42 -12.93 12.67
CA VAL A 228 -2.19 -11.74 13.06
C VAL A 228 -1.37 -10.48 12.75
N THR A 229 -1.93 -9.59 11.93
CA THR A 229 -1.33 -8.28 11.65
C THR A 229 -2.41 -7.22 11.43
N LEU A 230 -2.19 -6.02 11.98
CA LEU A 230 -3.01 -4.84 11.73
C LEU A 230 -2.28 -3.82 10.83
N GLY A 231 -1.24 -4.29 10.11
CA GLY A 231 -0.44 -3.51 9.17
C GLY A 231 0.54 -2.55 9.85
N THR A 232 0.97 -1.53 9.10
CA THR A 232 2.03 -0.60 9.52
C THR A 232 1.53 0.82 9.81
N VAL A 233 0.26 1.13 9.50
CA VAL A 233 -0.32 2.48 9.64
C VAL A 233 -1.39 2.53 10.72
N PHE A 234 -2.32 1.57 10.75
CA PHE A 234 -3.48 1.52 11.67
C PHE A 234 -3.26 0.56 12.85
N ASN A 235 -2.01 0.25 13.17
CA ASN A 235 -1.62 -0.75 14.16
C ASN A 235 -1.47 -0.20 15.60
N ARG A 236 -1.91 1.02 15.88
CA ARG A 236 -1.69 1.69 17.17
C ARG A 236 -2.78 1.46 18.21
N ASP A 237 -3.72 0.56 17.95
CA ASP A 237 -4.78 0.19 18.90
C ASP A 237 -4.42 -1.12 19.62
N PRO A 238 -3.79 -1.07 20.81
CA PRO A 238 -3.42 -2.27 21.56
C PRO A 238 -4.65 -3.04 22.05
N GLY A 239 -5.81 -2.39 22.18
CA GLY A 239 -7.06 -3.04 22.58
C GLY A 239 -7.53 -4.06 21.55
N ARG A 240 -7.38 -3.76 20.25
CA ARG A 240 -7.74 -4.69 19.18
C ARG A 240 -6.82 -5.91 19.14
N PHE A 241 -5.50 -5.69 19.26
CA PHE A 241 -4.56 -6.81 19.36
C PHE A 241 -4.92 -7.71 20.56
N ARG A 242 -5.13 -7.11 21.74
CA ARG A 242 -5.51 -7.88 22.92
C ARG A 242 -6.78 -8.70 22.71
N ALA A 243 -7.82 -8.11 22.11
CA ALA A 243 -9.07 -8.83 21.84
C ALA A 243 -8.85 -10.03 20.90
N ILE A 244 -8.08 -9.87 19.82
CA ILE A 244 -7.76 -10.94 18.88
C ILE A 244 -6.91 -12.02 19.57
N LEU A 245 -5.84 -11.63 20.26
CA LEU A 245 -4.93 -12.57 20.93
C LEU A 245 -5.61 -13.31 22.07
N THR A 246 -6.47 -12.66 22.85
CA THR A 246 -7.28 -13.31 23.88
C THR A 246 -8.23 -14.34 23.27
N GLY A 247 -8.88 -14.02 22.14
CA GLY A 247 -9.78 -14.96 21.46
C GLY A 247 -9.08 -16.18 20.85
N LEU A 248 -7.77 -16.10 20.61
CA LEU A 248 -6.97 -17.20 20.06
C LEU A 248 -6.13 -17.93 21.12
N GLY A 249 -6.00 -17.36 22.31
CA GLY A 249 -5.08 -17.84 23.35
C GLY A 249 -5.38 -19.23 23.88
N ASP A 250 -6.67 -19.60 23.95
CA ASP A 250 -7.10 -20.92 24.45
C ASP A 250 -7.35 -21.93 23.32
N GLU A 251 -7.12 -21.53 22.07
CA GLU A 251 -7.35 -22.40 20.92
C GLU A 251 -6.13 -23.30 20.63
N ALA A 252 -6.39 -24.48 20.06
CA ALA A 252 -5.35 -25.44 19.68
C ALA A 252 -4.62 -25.04 18.38
N VAL A 253 -4.11 -23.80 18.31
CA VAL A 253 -3.41 -23.22 17.18
C VAL A 253 -2.09 -22.59 17.62
N ASN A 254 -1.16 -22.39 16.69
CA ASN A 254 -0.05 -21.45 16.89
C ASN A 254 -0.50 -20.06 16.44
N VAL A 255 -0.11 -19.02 17.15
CA VAL A 255 -0.39 -17.63 16.78
C VAL A 255 0.91 -16.90 16.60
N ILE A 256 1.14 -16.35 15.41
CA ILE A 256 2.24 -15.43 15.12
C ILE A 256 1.62 -14.05 14.95
N ALA A 257 1.97 -13.09 15.81
CA ALA A 257 1.45 -11.74 15.72
C ALA A 257 2.57 -10.72 15.50
N THR A 258 2.40 -9.83 14.50
CA THR A 258 3.35 -8.74 14.25
C THR A 258 2.68 -7.38 14.44
N LEU A 259 3.32 -6.52 15.24
CA LEU A 259 2.79 -5.21 15.63
C LEU A 259 3.14 -4.09 14.64
N GLY A 260 4.09 -4.34 13.73
CA GLY A 260 4.64 -3.35 12.80
C GLY A 260 5.91 -2.68 13.34
N HIS A 261 6.61 -2.00 12.43
CA HIS A 261 7.89 -1.35 12.74
C HIS A 261 7.79 -0.37 13.91
N GLY A 262 8.72 -0.48 14.87
CA GLY A 262 8.86 0.43 16.01
C GLY A 262 7.82 0.22 17.12
N ALA A 263 6.97 -0.79 17.02
CA ALA A 263 6.10 -1.19 18.12
C ALA A 263 6.86 -2.11 19.08
N ASP A 264 6.65 -1.88 20.39
CA ASP A 264 7.24 -2.71 21.44
C ASP A 264 6.25 -3.81 21.85
N PRO A 265 6.59 -5.11 21.63
CA PRO A 265 5.77 -6.23 22.07
C PRO A 265 5.46 -6.23 23.56
N ALA A 266 6.38 -5.75 24.39
CA ALA A 266 6.20 -5.68 25.86
C ALA A 266 4.97 -4.84 26.27
N GLY A 267 4.54 -3.90 25.43
CA GLY A 267 3.35 -3.07 25.66
C GLY A 267 2.03 -3.85 25.71
N LEU A 268 1.99 -5.08 25.18
CA LEU A 268 0.81 -5.95 25.25
C LEU A 268 0.78 -6.85 26.48
N GLY A 269 1.88 -6.90 27.27
CA GLY A 269 2.00 -7.73 28.46
C GLY A 269 2.26 -9.22 28.15
N HIS A 270 2.08 -10.06 29.17
CA HIS A 270 2.25 -11.50 29.03
C HIS A 270 1.22 -12.11 28.07
N GLN A 271 1.69 -12.97 27.17
CA GLN A 271 0.87 -13.68 26.20
C GLN A 271 0.72 -15.16 26.57
N PRO A 272 -0.32 -15.84 26.11
CA PRO A 272 -0.45 -17.29 26.20
C PRO A 272 0.72 -18.01 25.50
N ASP A 273 1.05 -19.24 25.93
CA ASP A 273 2.18 -20.03 25.43
C ASP A 273 2.12 -20.33 23.91
N ASN A 274 0.93 -20.31 23.32
CA ASN A 274 0.72 -20.51 21.88
C ASN A 274 0.89 -19.24 21.05
N VAL A 275 1.21 -18.07 21.66
CA VAL A 275 1.31 -16.77 20.98
C VAL A 275 2.77 -16.31 20.92
N HIS A 276 3.30 -16.19 19.71
CA HIS A 276 4.58 -15.56 19.41
C HIS A 276 4.33 -14.12 18.94
N LEU A 277 4.77 -13.16 19.76
CA LEU A 277 4.56 -11.74 19.53
C LEU A 277 5.86 -11.06 19.10
N GLU A 278 5.87 -10.51 17.88
CA GLU A 278 7.01 -9.85 17.28
C GLU A 278 6.75 -8.39 16.95
N GLY A 279 7.76 -7.55 16.95
CA GLY A 279 7.66 -6.20 16.44
C GLY A 279 7.40 -6.22 14.94
N TYR A 280 8.28 -6.85 14.19
CA TYR A 280 8.18 -7.00 12.75
C TYR A 280 8.90 -8.27 12.26
N VAL A 281 8.23 -9.00 11.37
CA VAL A 281 8.80 -10.08 10.54
C VAL A 281 8.27 -9.88 9.12
N PRO A 282 9.12 -9.94 8.07
CA PRO A 282 8.65 -9.87 6.69
C PRO A 282 7.60 -10.94 6.41
N LEU A 283 6.43 -10.54 5.90
CA LEU A 283 5.33 -11.47 5.63
C LEU A 283 5.75 -12.58 4.64
N SER A 284 6.57 -12.22 3.65
CA SER A 284 7.09 -13.17 2.65
C SER A 284 7.81 -14.38 3.25
N LEU A 285 8.49 -14.21 4.38
CA LEU A 285 9.18 -15.29 5.10
C LEU A 285 8.19 -16.21 5.84
N LEU A 286 7.07 -15.67 6.29
CA LEU A 286 6.08 -16.39 7.08
C LEU A 286 5.07 -17.15 6.24
N LEU A 287 4.71 -16.65 5.04
CA LEU A 287 3.58 -17.12 4.24
C LEU A 287 3.54 -18.64 4.01
N ALA A 288 4.72 -19.30 3.86
CA ALA A 288 4.81 -20.75 3.66
C ALA A 288 4.50 -21.57 4.94
N HIS A 289 4.42 -20.92 6.09
CA HIS A 289 4.25 -21.52 7.40
C HIS A 289 2.88 -21.21 8.02
N LEU A 290 1.99 -20.58 7.25
CA LEU A 290 0.69 -20.09 7.73
C LEU A 290 -0.46 -20.91 7.15
N ASP A 291 -1.53 -21.07 7.92
CA ASP A 291 -2.79 -21.71 7.52
C ASP A 291 -3.95 -20.71 7.42
N VAL A 292 -3.91 -19.63 8.21
CA VAL A 292 -4.96 -18.59 8.28
C VAL A 292 -4.31 -17.23 8.53
N MET A 293 -4.87 -16.18 7.97
CA MET A 293 -4.42 -14.82 8.26
C MET A 293 -5.54 -13.94 8.80
N VAL A 294 -5.32 -13.33 9.97
CA VAL A 294 -6.11 -12.23 10.53
C VAL A 294 -5.44 -10.92 10.13
N THR A 295 -6.12 -10.09 9.35
CA THR A 295 -5.54 -8.88 8.78
C THR A 295 -6.50 -7.71 8.82
N GLN A 296 -5.98 -6.47 8.78
CA GLN A 296 -6.81 -5.29 8.60
C GLN A 296 -7.38 -5.16 7.17
N GLY A 297 -6.90 -5.94 6.19
CA GLY A 297 -7.37 -5.87 4.81
C GLY A 297 -6.64 -4.86 3.92
N GLY A 298 -5.37 -4.58 4.19
CA GLY A 298 -4.50 -3.80 3.31
C GLY A 298 -3.82 -4.67 2.24
N THR A 299 -2.67 -4.20 1.72
CA THR A 299 -1.92 -4.87 0.63
C THR A 299 -1.48 -6.30 0.94
N SER A 300 -1.41 -6.67 2.22
CA SER A 300 -1.06 -8.03 2.66
C SER A 300 -2.08 -9.12 2.23
N ILE A 301 -3.30 -8.73 1.82
CA ILE A 301 -4.30 -9.71 1.37
C ILE A 301 -3.90 -10.40 0.06
N LEU A 302 -3.28 -9.69 -0.88
CA LEU A 302 -2.91 -10.28 -2.18
C LEU A 302 -1.85 -11.38 -2.05
N PRO A 303 -0.72 -11.17 -1.33
CA PRO A 303 0.24 -12.25 -1.11
C PRO A 303 -0.34 -13.41 -0.29
N ALA A 304 -1.20 -13.16 0.70
CA ALA A 304 -1.85 -14.22 1.45
C ALA A 304 -2.79 -15.07 0.58
N LEU A 305 -3.61 -14.43 -0.25
CA LEU A 305 -4.48 -15.12 -1.20
C LEU A 305 -3.68 -15.86 -2.29
N GLY A 306 -2.53 -15.31 -2.71
CA GLY A 306 -1.60 -15.97 -3.61
C GLY A 306 -1.07 -17.32 -3.08
N ARG A 307 -1.07 -17.49 -1.75
CA ARG A 307 -0.75 -18.76 -1.05
C ARG A 307 -1.98 -19.59 -0.70
N GLY A 308 -3.18 -19.13 -1.06
CA GLY A 308 -4.42 -19.83 -0.74
C GLY A 308 -4.84 -19.69 0.73
N LEU A 309 -4.29 -18.73 1.48
CA LEU A 309 -4.65 -18.53 2.89
C LEU A 309 -6.05 -17.92 3.00
N PRO A 310 -6.97 -18.53 3.77
CA PRO A 310 -8.23 -17.90 4.14
C PRO A 310 -7.99 -16.69 5.05
N LEU A 311 -8.84 -15.66 4.91
CA LEU A 311 -8.67 -14.40 5.60
C LEU A 311 -9.78 -14.14 6.61
N LEU A 312 -9.40 -13.60 7.77
CA LEU A 312 -10.31 -12.90 8.67
C LEU A 312 -9.94 -11.41 8.63
N VAL A 313 -10.80 -10.59 8.02
CA VAL A 313 -10.53 -9.18 7.81
C VAL A 313 -11.19 -8.33 8.89
N VAL A 314 -10.36 -7.49 9.56
CA VAL A 314 -10.77 -6.57 10.64
C VAL A 314 -10.48 -5.12 10.20
N PRO A 315 -11.31 -4.52 9.33
CA PRO A 315 -10.99 -3.24 8.71
C PRO A 315 -11.03 -2.09 9.73
N GLN A 316 -10.10 -1.14 9.58
CA GLN A 316 -9.94 0.00 10.48
C GLN A 316 -10.00 1.35 9.76
N GLY A 317 -9.67 1.39 8.47
CA GLY A 317 -9.61 2.64 7.71
C GLY A 317 -9.21 2.43 6.26
N ALA A 318 -9.02 3.52 5.54
CA ALA A 318 -8.64 3.54 4.13
C ALA A 318 -9.53 2.63 3.25
N ASP A 319 -8.93 1.91 2.33
CA ASP A 319 -9.55 0.96 1.39
C ASP A 319 -9.96 -0.38 2.02
N GLN A 320 -9.59 -0.61 3.29
CA GLN A 320 -9.74 -1.89 3.98
C GLN A 320 -11.20 -2.39 4.02
N PHE A 321 -12.18 -1.47 4.10
CA PHE A 321 -13.59 -1.83 4.08
C PHE A 321 -14.02 -2.38 2.71
N HIS A 322 -13.54 -1.80 1.61
CA HIS A 322 -13.80 -2.31 0.26
C HIS A 322 -13.12 -3.66 0.05
N ASN A 323 -11.87 -3.78 0.47
CA ASN A 323 -11.09 -5.01 0.37
C ASN A 323 -11.74 -6.15 1.17
N ALA A 324 -12.27 -5.85 2.37
CA ALA A 324 -12.99 -6.83 3.20
C ALA A 324 -14.28 -7.33 2.53
N GLU A 325 -15.06 -6.42 1.91
CA GLU A 325 -16.26 -6.79 1.18
C GLU A 325 -15.93 -7.67 -0.04
N ALA A 326 -14.86 -7.33 -0.79
CA ALA A 326 -14.43 -8.15 -1.92
C ALA A 326 -14.01 -9.56 -1.48
N CYS A 327 -13.24 -9.68 -0.39
CA CYS A 327 -12.85 -10.98 0.16
C CYS A 327 -14.08 -11.81 0.59
N LEU A 328 -15.08 -11.15 1.19
CA LEU A 328 -16.33 -11.81 1.59
C LEU A 328 -17.11 -12.31 0.36
N HIS A 329 -17.28 -11.46 -0.66
CA HIS A 329 -18.00 -11.82 -1.90
C HIS A 329 -17.30 -12.91 -2.69
N ALA A 330 -15.97 -12.87 -2.76
CA ALA A 330 -15.16 -13.91 -3.42
C ALA A 330 -15.12 -15.24 -2.62
N GLY A 331 -15.65 -15.28 -1.41
CA GLY A 331 -15.66 -16.49 -0.58
C GLY A 331 -14.28 -16.88 -0.02
N VAL A 332 -13.31 -15.94 -0.04
CA VAL A 332 -11.91 -16.19 0.39
C VAL A 332 -11.64 -15.69 1.81
N GLY A 333 -12.65 -15.11 2.48
CA GLY A 333 -12.49 -14.61 3.83
C GLY A 333 -13.81 -14.31 4.54
N ARG A 334 -13.66 -13.91 5.80
CA ARG A 334 -14.73 -13.39 6.66
C ARG A 334 -14.36 -11.97 7.08
N ARG A 335 -15.37 -11.16 7.43
CA ARG A 335 -15.20 -9.82 7.98
C ARG A 335 -15.75 -9.75 9.40
N LEU A 336 -15.01 -9.10 10.31
CA LEU A 336 -15.45 -8.68 11.63
C LEU A 336 -15.76 -7.18 11.67
#